data_29d2026e7bb4ac9ae9b439560e585cce
#
_entry.id   29d2026e7bb4ac9ae9b439560e585cce
#
_cell.length_a   1.000
_cell.length_b   1.000
_cell.length_c   1.000
_cell.angle_alpha   90.00
_cell.angle_beta   90.00
_cell.angle_gamma   90.00
#
_symmetry.space_group_name_H-M   'P 1'
#
loop_
_entity.id
_entity.type
_entity.pdbx_description
1 polymer ?
#
loop_
_entity_poly.entity_id
_entity_poly.type
_entity_poly.pdbx_seq_one_letter_code
_entity_poly.pdbx_strand_id
1 'polypeptide(L)'
;MTQLEIPASDKQHTNAMNNQQLYERARQLIPGGTQLLSKRPEMFAPDVWPAYYREAKGCEIVDLDGRRFVDMSTNCVGACLLGYANEHVNQAVQQRVQSGSMCTLNSPDEVELAELLVELHPWADMVRYARAGGEALSIAVRIARAATRRDQIAFCGYHGWSDWYLAANLSGEVLGEHLLAGLDPAGVPRGLDGTVFPFQYGDLDALREIVRNNTPAAIVMEPLRQRYPEPGFLEGVRQLADESGTVLVIDEVSSGWKFHCGGAHMKLGIEPDMAVFAKTISNGYPMSAVIGRSHVMDAAQTSFISSTYWTDGIGPAAAIATIRQMQQNDVPAHLESMGARAMKKWTELGQQYDVPAQAASLPAMSALKFDHPQQLMMHTLFTSRMLDRGYLAGSGFFPTLAHTEQHVDGFIDAAGEVFTEIRDAIANDDLESRLKTPVRQTGFQRLT
;
A
#
# COMPACT_ATOMS: atom_id res chain seq x y z
N MET A 1 28.88 -34.79 -13.51
CA MET A 1 27.91 -33.83 -12.93
C MET A 1 26.80 -34.68 -12.32
N THR A 2 26.90 -34.94 -11.04
CA THR A 2 25.93 -35.74 -10.26
C THR A 2 24.74 -34.86 -9.98
N GLN A 3 23.57 -35.19 -10.51
CA GLN A 3 22.31 -34.57 -10.13
C GLN A 3 22.09 -34.84 -8.64
N LEU A 4 22.08 -33.79 -7.82
CA LEU A 4 21.59 -33.83 -6.47
C LEU A 4 20.06 -33.98 -6.53
N GLU A 5 19.58 -35.19 -6.32
CA GLU A 5 18.17 -35.43 -6.05
C GLU A 5 17.84 -34.80 -4.69
N ILE A 6 17.07 -33.71 -4.72
CA ILE A 6 16.48 -33.13 -3.51
C ILE A 6 15.36 -34.07 -3.09
N PRO A 7 15.41 -34.66 -1.87
CA PRO A 7 14.32 -35.52 -1.40
C PRO A 7 13.01 -34.74 -1.36
N ALA A 8 11.96 -35.31 -1.90
CA ALA A 8 10.58 -34.85 -1.76
C ALA A 8 10.11 -35.09 -0.33
N SER A 9 10.59 -34.27 0.64
CA SER A 9 10.20 -34.36 2.05
C SER A 9 9.39 -33.14 2.45
N ASP A 10 8.25 -33.41 3.07
CA ASP A 10 7.43 -32.53 3.91
C ASP A 10 6.48 -31.48 3.27
N LYS A 11 6.22 -31.51 1.98
CA LYS A 11 5.02 -30.83 1.45
C LYS A 11 3.69 -31.51 1.83
N GLN A 12 3.73 -32.66 2.48
CA GLN A 12 2.53 -33.46 2.76
C GLN A 12 1.66 -32.92 3.90
N HIS A 13 2.21 -32.16 4.87
CA HIS A 13 1.39 -31.68 6.00
C HIS A 13 0.56 -30.43 5.70
N THR A 14 1.04 -29.54 4.85
CA THR A 14 0.27 -28.33 4.46
C THR A 14 -0.74 -28.59 3.33
N ASN A 15 -0.56 -29.65 2.52
CA ASN A 15 -1.49 -30.04 1.47
C ASN A 15 -2.79 -30.72 1.98
N ALA A 16 -2.89 -31.03 3.26
CA ALA A 16 -4.07 -31.66 3.85
C ALA A 16 -5.00 -30.66 4.57
N MET A 17 -4.56 -29.41 4.81
CA MET A 17 -5.34 -28.39 5.51
C MET A 17 -6.05 -27.49 4.51
N ASN A 18 -7.32 -27.15 4.79
CA ASN A 18 -8.03 -26.11 4.09
C ASN A 18 -7.59 -24.70 4.55
N ASN A 19 -8.11 -23.64 3.91
CA ASN A 19 -7.75 -22.26 4.22
C ASN A 19 -7.89 -21.91 5.71
N GLN A 20 -9.01 -22.27 6.33
CA GLN A 20 -9.29 -21.92 7.73
C GLN A 20 -8.39 -22.67 8.70
N GLN A 21 -8.21 -23.98 8.49
CA GLN A 21 -7.32 -24.79 9.31
C GLN A 21 -5.87 -24.31 9.25
N LEU A 22 -5.39 -23.91 8.07
CA LEU A 22 -4.05 -23.35 7.92
C LEU A 22 -3.92 -21.99 8.60
N TYR A 23 -4.96 -21.14 8.54
CA TYR A 23 -4.96 -19.87 9.23
C TYR A 23 -4.99 -20.03 10.75
N GLU A 24 -5.77 -20.97 11.28
CA GLU A 24 -5.73 -21.31 12.70
C GLU A 24 -4.34 -21.78 13.15
N ARG A 25 -3.68 -22.61 12.33
CA ARG A 25 -2.30 -23.01 12.59
C ARG A 25 -1.34 -21.84 12.54
N ALA A 26 -1.51 -20.91 11.58
CA ALA A 26 -0.70 -19.70 11.48
C ALA A 26 -0.84 -18.81 12.72
N ARG A 27 -2.04 -18.62 13.26
CA ARG A 27 -2.27 -17.84 14.49
C ARG A 27 -1.50 -18.38 15.70
N GLN A 28 -1.19 -19.67 15.73
CA GLN A 28 -0.37 -20.28 16.79
C GLN A 28 1.13 -20.07 16.60
N LEU A 29 1.59 -19.89 15.35
CA LEU A 29 3.01 -19.84 14.99
C LEU A 29 3.49 -18.43 14.64
N ILE A 30 2.59 -17.59 14.15
CA ILE A 30 2.86 -16.23 13.65
C ILE A 30 2.04 -15.26 14.49
N PRO A 31 2.66 -14.36 15.25
CA PRO A 31 1.92 -13.33 15.98
C PRO A 31 0.97 -12.56 15.06
N GLY A 32 -0.34 -12.59 15.35
CA GLY A 32 -1.37 -12.00 14.52
C GLY A 32 -1.75 -12.79 13.25
N GLY A 33 -1.28 -14.04 13.10
CA GLY A 33 -1.64 -14.96 12.01
C GLY A 33 -1.08 -14.60 10.63
N THR A 34 -0.57 -13.41 10.43
CA THR A 34 -0.01 -12.91 9.17
C THR A 34 1.00 -11.79 9.42
N GLN A 35 1.86 -11.53 8.44
CA GLN A 35 2.85 -10.45 8.52
C GLN A 35 2.28 -9.06 8.18
N LEU A 36 1.07 -8.99 7.61
CA LEU A 36 0.44 -7.72 7.20
C LEU A 36 -0.99 -7.63 7.72
N LEU A 37 -1.28 -6.63 8.53
CA LEU A 37 -2.60 -6.38 9.12
C LEU A 37 -3.72 -6.38 8.05
N SER A 38 -3.50 -5.72 6.92
CA SER A 38 -4.48 -5.63 5.82
C SER A 38 -4.75 -6.96 5.10
N LYS A 39 -4.09 -8.05 5.47
CA LYS A 39 -4.36 -9.40 4.96
C LYS A 39 -5.07 -10.30 5.98
N ARG A 40 -5.38 -9.79 7.16
CA ARG A 40 -6.13 -10.57 8.16
C ARG A 40 -7.55 -10.81 7.68
N PRO A 41 -8.05 -12.06 7.69
CA PRO A 41 -9.45 -12.38 7.40
C PRO A 41 -10.44 -11.55 8.20
N GLU A 42 -10.10 -11.20 9.43
CA GLU A 42 -10.92 -10.39 10.34
C GLU A 42 -11.17 -8.97 9.81
N MET A 43 -10.33 -8.47 8.90
CA MET A 43 -10.53 -7.16 8.25
C MET A 43 -11.56 -7.20 7.12
N PHE A 44 -12.02 -8.39 6.74
CA PHE A 44 -12.93 -8.61 5.61
C PHE A 44 -14.22 -9.33 6.05
N ALA A 45 -14.14 -10.63 6.19
CA ALA A 45 -15.21 -11.50 6.67
C ALA A 45 -14.56 -12.66 7.46
N PRO A 46 -14.48 -12.57 8.80
CA PRO A 46 -13.87 -13.59 9.64
C PRO A 46 -14.42 -14.98 9.30
N ASP A 47 -13.59 -16.01 9.44
CA ASP A 47 -13.91 -17.43 9.25
C ASP A 47 -14.30 -17.87 7.81
N VAL A 48 -14.59 -16.91 6.90
CA VAL A 48 -14.97 -17.24 5.50
C VAL A 48 -14.04 -16.64 4.45
N TRP A 49 -13.33 -15.54 4.77
CA TRP A 49 -12.34 -14.97 3.87
C TRP A 49 -11.17 -15.92 3.65
N PRO A 50 -10.77 -16.24 2.39
CA PRO A 50 -9.64 -17.13 2.11
C PRO A 50 -8.33 -16.44 2.49
N ALA A 51 -7.61 -17.04 3.45
CA ALA A 51 -6.34 -16.47 3.94
C ALA A 51 -5.15 -16.79 3.03
N TYR A 52 -5.25 -17.85 2.22
CA TYR A 52 -4.14 -18.35 1.42
C TYR A 52 -4.55 -18.62 -0.03
N TYR A 53 -3.63 -18.37 -0.93
CA TYR A 53 -3.78 -18.68 -2.35
C TYR A 53 -2.79 -19.76 -2.78
N ARG A 54 -3.18 -20.51 -3.81
CA ARG A 54 -2.33 -21.46 -4.52
C ARG A 54 -1.72 -20.84 -5.76
N GLU A 55 -2.51 -20.02 -6.48
CA GLU A 55 -2.12 -19.35 -7.71
C GLU A 55 -2.76 -17.97 -7.80
N ALA A 56 -2.03 -17.00 -8.37
CA ALA A 56 -2.55 -15.68 -8.70
C ALA A 56 -1.96 -15.25 -10.04
N LYS A 57 -2.82 -14.87 -11.01
CA LYS A 57 -2.41 -14.43 -12.34
C LYS A 57 -3.35 -13.36 -12.88
N GLY A 58 -2.82 -12.29 -13.45
CA GLY A 58 -3.62 -11.15 -13.88
C GLY A 58 -4.37 -10.52 -12.71
N CYS A 59 -5.70 -10.59 -12.71
CA CYS A 59 -6.56 -10.21 -11.59
C CYS A 59 -7.31 -11.41 -10.99
N GLU A 60 -6.93 -12.64 -11.35
CA GLU A 60 -7.57 -13.86 -10.86
C GLU A 60 -6.72 -14.55 -9.80
N ILE A 61 -7.38 -15.17 -8.84
CA ILE A 61 -6.77 -15.92 -7.75
C ILE A 61 -7.45 -17.28 -7.62
N VAL A 62 -6.65 -18.32 -7.42
CA VAL A 62 -7.11 -19.64 -6.98
C VAL A 62 -6.67 -19.81 -5.53
N ASP A 63 -7.62 -19.96 -4.62
CA ASP A 63 -7.30 -20.17 -3.21
C ASP A 63 -6.78 -21.59 -2.93
N LEU A 64 -6.41 -21.84 -1.69
CA LEU A 64 -5.88 -23.14 -1.28
C LEU A 64 -6.92 -24.26 -1.44
N ASP A 65 -8.21 -23.96 -1.33
CA ASP A 65 -9.33 -24.90 -1.47
C ASP A 65 -9.74 -25.13 -2.92
N GLY A 66 -9.10 -24.43 -3.87
CA GLY A 66 -9.34 -24.56 -5.31
C GLY A 66 -10.47 -23.68 -5.85
N ARG A 67 -11.03 -22.79 -5.03
CA ARG A 67 -12.03 -21.81 -5.48
C ARG A 67 -11.35 -20.72 -6.30
N ARG A 68 -12.02 -20.27 -7.36
CA ARG A 68 -11.52 -19.18 -8.23
C ARG A 68 -12.23 -17.89 -7.91
N PHE A 69 -11.46 -16.79 -7.91
CA PHE A 69 -11.96 -15.46 -7.65
C PHE A 69 -11.35 -14.46 -8.61
N VAL A 70 -12.14 -13.45 -8.99
CA VAL A 70 -11.60 -12.17 -9.51
C VAL A 70 -11.33 -11.26 -8.31
N ASP A 71 -10.12 -10.71 -8.22
CA ASP A 71 -9.73 -9.80 -7.13
C ASP A 71 -10.25 -8.38 -7.40
N MET A 72 -11.43 -8.08 -6.87
CA MET A 72 -12.04 -6.75 -6.87
C MET A 72 -11.81 -6.03 -5.53
N SER A 73 -10.65 -6.30 -4.90
CA SER A 73 -10.25 -5.70 -3.63
C SER A 73 -9.04 -4.75 -3.79
N THR A 74 -8.19 -4.66 -2.79
CA THR A 74 -7.07 -3.72 -2.79
C THR A 74 -5.81 -4.22 -3.50
N ASN A 75 -5.85 -5.30 -4.25
CA ASN A 75 -4.73 -5.83 -5.05
C ASN A 75 -3.40 -5.83 -4.26
N CYS A 76 -3.34 -6.63 -3.19
CA CYS A 76 -2.18 -6.67 -2.30
C CYS A 76 -1.75 -5.26 -1.83
N VAL A 77 -2.71 -4.45 -1.36
CA VAL A 77 -2.52 -3.05 -0.95
C VAL A 77 -1.93 -2.19 -2.09
N GLY A 78 -2.31 -2.52 -3.32
CA GLY A 78 -1.91 -1.81 -4.54
C GLY A 78 -0.47 -2.07 -4.98
N ALA A 79 0.12 -3.22 -4.65
CA ALA A 79 1.51 -3.51 -5.02
C ALA A 79 1.68 -4.01 -6.46
N CYS A 80 0.67 -4.65 -7.06
CA CYS A 80 0.79 -5.34 -8.35
C CYS A 80 0.00 -4.64 -9.47
N LEU A 81 0.39 -3.42 -9.85
CA LEU A 81 -0.37 -2.60 -10.81
C LEU A 81 -0.48 -3.23 -12.22
N LEU A 82 0.49 -4.05 -12.63
CA LEU A 82 0.45 -4.77 -13.91
C LEU A 82 -0.38 -6.06 -13.85
N GLY A 83 -0.93 -6.37 -12.68
CA GLY A 83 -1.55 -7.66 -12.38
C GLY A 83 -0.57 -8.66 -11.80
N TYR A 84 -1.13 -9.74 -11.21
CA TYR A 84 -0.35 -10.82 -10.59
C TYR A 84 0.42 -11.61 -11.64
N ALA A 85 1.60 -12.11 -11.24
CA ALA A 85 2.47 -12.95 -12.07
C ALA A 85 2.68 -12.39 -13.49
N ASN A 86 2.88 -11.06 -13.62
CA ASN A 86 3.14 -10.42 -14.90
C ASN A 86 4.34 -11.09 -15.60
N GLU A 87 4.15 -11.50 -16.85
CA GLU A 87 5.10 -12.33 -17.57
C GLU A 87 6.44 -11.63 -17.80
N HIS A 88 6.42 -10.36 -18.21
CA HIS A 88 7.65 -9.59 -18.47
C HIS A 88 8.49 -9.40 -17.20
N VAL A 89 7.82 -9.08 -16.07
CA VAL A 89 8.51 -8.94 -14.78
C VAL A 89 9.07 -10.28 -14.32
N ASN A 90 8.28 -11.37 -14.43
CA ASN A 90 8.73 -12.70 -14.06
C ASN A 90 9.92 -13.17 -14.90
N GLN A 91 9.93 -12.90 -16.22
CA GLN A 91 11.05 -13.25 -17.10
C GLN A 91 12.35 -12.53 -16.71
N ALA A 92 12.28 -11.22 -16.41
CA ALA A 92 13.44 -10.46 -15.94
C ALA A 92 13.99 -11.02 -14.62
N VAL A 93 13.12 -11.35 -13.68
CA VAL A 93 13.49 -11.97 -12.41
C VAL A 93 14.12 -13.36 -12.61
N GLN A 94 13.52 -14.19 -13.46
CA GLN A 94 14.06 -15.53 -13.76
C GLN A 94 15.47 -15.45 -14.36
N GLN A 95 15.70 -14.52 -15.27
CA GLN A 95 17.04 -14.29 -15.86
C GLN A 95 18.03 -13.86 -14.78
N ARG A 96 17.64 -12.96 -13.87
CA ARG A 96 18.49 -12.53 -12.75
C ARG A 96 18.81 -13.68 -11.81
N VAL A 97 17.83 -14.50 -11.45
CA VAL A 97 18.02 -15.69 -10.59
C VAL A 97 18.98 -16.69 -11.23
N GLN A 98 18.85 -16.94 -12.55
CA GLN A 98 19.75 -17.84 -13.28
C GLN A 98 21.19 -17.33 -13.36
N SER A 99 21.39 -16.00 -13.39
CA SER A 99 22.70 -15.36 -13.37
C SER A 99 23.27 -15.16 -11.97
N GLY A 100 22.54 -15.51 -10.93
CA GLY A 100 22.88 -15.29 -9.53
C GLY A 100 22.21 -14.05 -8.96
N SER A 101 21.41 -14.21 -7.92
CA SER A 101 20.65 -13.11 -7.30
C SER A 101 21.54 -12.16 -6.48
N MET A 102 22.63 -12.69 -5.89
CA MET A 102 23.56 -11.93 -5.06
C MET A 102 24.93 -12.62 -5.00
N CYS A 103 25.99 -11.85 -4.99
CA CYS A 103 27.34 -12.36 -4.76
C CYS A 103 28.22 -11.28 -4.06
N THR A 104 29.54 -11.48 -4.04
CA THR A 104 30.46 -10.49 -3.45
C THR A 104 30.53 -9.17 -4.23
N LEU A 105 30.18 -9.18 -5.51
CA LEU A 105 30.14 -8.01 -6.38
C LEU A 105 28.69 -7.48 -6.46
N ASN A 106 28.54 -6.19 -6.77
CA ASN A 106 27.24 -5.57 -6.98
C ASN A 106 26.63 -5.96 -8.33
N SER A 107 25.30 -5.96 -8.41
CA SER A 107 24.58 -6.17 -9.67
C SER A 107 24.57 -4.89 -10.51
N PRO A 108 24.83 -4.94 -11.83
CA PRO A 108 24.69 -3.78 -12.71
C PRO A 108 23.25 -3.24 -12.76
N ASP A 109 22.25 -4.07 -12.45
CA ASP A 109 20.84 -3.65 -12.40
C ASP A 109 20.61 -2.51 -11.38
N GLU A 110 21.45 -2.38 -10.35
CA GLU A 110 21.39 -1.26 -9.39
C GLU A 110 21.65 0.08 -10.09
N VAL A 111 22.63 0.13 -10.98
CA VAL A 111 23.00 1.35 -11.72
C VAL A 111 21.95 1.64 -12.79
N GLU A 112 21.52 0.64 -13.55
CA GLU A 112 20.48 0.79 -14.58
C GLU A 112 19.17 1.30 -13.98
N LEU A 113 18.76 0.79 -12.84
CA LEU A 113 17.57 1.29 -12.13
C LEU A 113 17.75 2.72 -11.63
N ALA A 114 18.94 3.09 -11.13
CA ALA A 114 19.22 4.44 -10.67
C ALA A 114 19.15 5.45 -11.84
N GLU A 115 19.75 5.12 -12.98
CA GLU A 115 19.69 5.93 -14.20
C GLU A 115 18.23 6.11 -14.65
N LEU A 116 17.45 5.02 -14.70
CA LEU A 116 16.04 5.07 -15.08
C LEU A 116 15.20 5.94 -14.13
N LEU A 117 15.44 5.85 -12.81
CA LEU A 117 14.71 6.66 -11.84
C LEU A 117 15.08 8.15 -11.93
N VAL A 118 16.36 8.47 -12.11
CA VAL A 118 16.81 9.87 -12.29
C VAL A 118 16.32 10.44 -13.62
N GLU A 119 16.33 9.66 -14.71
CA GLU A 119 15.77 10.08 -15.99
C GLU A 119 14.28 10.43 -15.89
N LEU A 120 13.51 9.64 -15.15
CA LEU A 120 12.09 9.88 -14.91
C LEU A 120 11.83 11.08 -13.99
N HIS A 121 12.79 11.45 -13.14
CA HIS A 121 12.64 12.49 -12.13
C HIS A 121 13.76 13.54 -12.26
N PRO A 122 13.68 14.47 -13.23
CA PRO A 122 14.78 15.43 -13.51
C PRO A 122 15.18 16.32 -12.33
N TRP A 123 14.38 16.37 -11.27
CA TRP A 123 14.69 17.09 -10.03
C TRP A 123 15.58 16.29 -9.07
N ALA A 124 15.72 14.95 -9.26
CA ALA A 124 16.51 14.06 -8.42
C ALA A 124 17.85 13.72 -9.07
N ASP A 125 18.89 13.58 -8.25
CA ASP A 125 20.26 13.31 -8.70
C ASP A 125 20.77 11.93 -8.23
N MET A 126 20.26 11.43 -7.09
CA MET A 126 20.80 10.26 -6.38
C MET A 126 19.71 9.31 -5.90
N VAL A 127 20.09 8.04 -5.74
CA VAL A 127 19.19 6.97 -5.32
C VAL A 127 19.79 6.12 -4.21
N ARG A 128 18.97 5.72 -3.25
CA ARG A 128 19.27 4.66 -2.26
C ARG A 128 18.17 3.61 -2.29
N TYR A 129 18.55 2.34 -2.15
CA TYR A 129 17.61 1.23 -2.19
C TYR A 129 17.37 0.62 -0.81
N ALA A 130 16.17 0.07 -0.65
CA ALA A 130 15.78 -0.84 0.42
C ALA A 130 14.80 -1.88 -0.14
N ARG A 131 14.11 -2.64 0.71
CA ARG A 131 13.18 -3.68 0.24
C ARG A 131 11.74 -3.45 0.68
N ALA A 132 11.52 -2.60 1.67
CA ALA A 132 10.18 -2.27 2.15
C ALA A 132 10.00 -0.76 2.33
N GLY A 133 8.75 -0.26 2.20
CA GLY A 133 8.45 1.16 2.31
C GLY A 133 8.83 1.76 3.66
N GLY A 134 8.56 1.04 4.77
CA GLY A 134 8.94 1.50 6.10
C GLY A 134 10.46 1.61 6.31
N GLU A 135 11.25 0.73 5.70
CA GLU A 135 12.71 0.85 5.68
C GLU A 135 13.14 2.11 4.91
N ALA A 136 12.61 2.29 3.70
CA ALA A 136 12.95 3.43 2.85
C ALA A 136 12.58 4.77 3.50
N LEU A 137 11.43 4.85 4.18
CA LEU A 137 11.04 6.04 4.95
C LEU A 137 11.97 6.29 6.13
N SER A 138 12.41 5.25 6.84
CA SER A 138 13.40 5.38 7.91
C SER A 138 14.76 5.85 7.38
N ILE A 139 15.16 5.40 6.18
CA ILE A 139 16.34 5.89 5.48
C ILE A 139 16.19 7.38 5.14
N ALA A 140 15.07 7.78 4.53
CA ALA A 140 14.81 9.17 4.16
C ALA A 140 14.83 10.10 5.37
N VAL A 141 14.17 9.72 6.47
CA VAL A 141 14.21 10.48 7.75
C VAL A 141 15.61 10.59 8.31
N ARG A 142 16.41 9.51 8.27
CA ARG A 142 17.80 9.55 8.74
C ARG A 142 18.67 10.45 7.87
N ILE A 143 18.50 10.42 6.55
CA ILE A 143 19.20 11.31 5.62
C ILE A 143 18.84 12.77 5.91
N ALA A 144 17.55 13.09 6.06
CA ALA A 144 17.09 14.43 6.36
C ALA A 144 17.66 14.97 7.68
N ARG A 145 17.65 14.15 8.74
CA ARG A 145 18.27 14.50 10.03
C ARG A 145 19.78 14.76 9.90
N ALA A 146 20.49 13.92 9.15
CA ALA A 146 21.92 14.08 8.92
C ALA A 146 22.23 15.34 8.10
N ALA A 147 21.45 15.61 7.05
CA ALA A 147 21.62 16.78 6.18
C ALA A 147 21.36 18.11 6.92
N THR A 148 20.31 18.17 7.73
CA THR A 148 19.91 19.38 8.44
C THR A 148 20.54 19.52 9.82
N ARG A 149 21.07 18.44 10.40
CA ARG A 149 21.51 18.36 11.81
C ARG A 149 20.40 18.71 12.81
N ARG A 150 19.14 18.35 12.46
CA ARG A 150 17.94 18.52 13.29
C ARG A 150 17.33 17.16 13.57
N ASP A 151 16.53 17.05 14.64
CA ASP A 151 15.98 15.75 15.10
C ASP A 151 14.50 15.58 14.79
N GLN A 152 13.74 16.66 14.79
CA GLN A 152 12.27 16.63 14.75
C GLN A 152 11.74 16.45 13.33
N ILE A 153 10.55 15.84 13.23
CA ILE A 153 9.87 15.56 11.95
C ILE A 153 8.43 16.06 12.04
N ALA A 154 8.00 16.87 11.08
CA ALA A 154 6.60 17.09 10.80
C ALA A 154 6.08 16.03 9.83
N PHE A 155 4.89 15.48 10.02
CA PHE A 155 4.38 14.46 9.10
C PHE A 155 2.87 14.53 8.89
N CYS A 156 2.42 14.05 7.71
CA CYS A 156 1.01 13.86 7.37
C CYS A 156 0.82 12.58 6.57
N GLY A 157 0.10 11.63 7.10
CA GLY A 157 -0.19 10.36 6.44
C GLY A 157 0.34 9.14 7.19
N TYR A 158 0.37 8.01 6.50
CA TYR A 158 0.89 6.74 7.00
C TYR A 158 2.28 6.46 6.47
N HIS A 159 3.25 6.28 7.36
CA HIS A 159 4.66 6.17 6.97
C HIS A 159 5.38 4.92 7.52
N GLY A 160 4.65 3.84 7.73
CA GLY A 160 5.20 2.56 8.15
C GLY A 160 5.05 2.30 9.66
N TRP A 161 5.89 1.41 10.17
CA TRP A 161 5.81 0.85 11.52
C TRP A 161 7.01 1.22 12.41
N SER A 162 7.96 2.00 11.87
CA SER A 162 9.21 2.31 12.57
C SER A 162 8.99 3.20 13.78
N ASP A 163 9.90 3.11 14.74
CA ASP A 163 9.84 3.84 16.01
C ASP A 163 9.67 5.35 15.83
N TRP A 164 10.35 5.93 14.82
CA TRP A 164 10.25 7.37 14.56
C TRP A 164 8.81 7.80 14.23
N TYR A 165 8.03 6.95 13.58
CA TYR A 165 6.65 7.23 13.21
C TYR A 165 5.69 6.93 14.37
N LEU A 166 5.83 5.76 15.01
CA LEU A 166 4.99 5.35 16.12
C LEU A 166 5.22 6.21 17.39
N ALA A 167 6.33 6.92 17.47
CA ALA A 167 6.61 7.88 18.54
C ALA A 167 5.53 8.97 18.68
N ALA A 168 4.76 9.26 17.62
CA ALA A 168 3.63 10.18 17.69
C ALA A 168 2.57 9.76 18.71
N ASN A 169 2.42 8.47 19.01
CA ASN A 169 1.45 7.95 19.98
C ASN A 169 1.99 7.85 21.42
N LEU A 170 3.23 8.29 21.69
CA LEU A 170 3.78 8.22 23.05
C LEU A 170 3.09 9.15 24.04
N SER A 171 2.62 10.32 23.60
CA SER A 171 1.90 11.31 24.42
C SER A 171 0.39 11.27 24.27
N GLY A 172 -0.16 10.41 23.40
CA GLY A 172 -1.61 10.29 23.14
C GLY A 172 -1.91 9.55 21.85
N GLU A 173 -3.18 9.23 21.62
CA GLU A 173 -3.60 8.57 20.38
C GLU A 173 -3.76 9.60 19.25
N VAL A 174 -2.76 9.76 18.41
CA VAL A 174 -2.72 10.73 17.31
C VAL A 174 -2.80 10.01 15.95
N LEU A 175 -2.20 8.82 15.84
CA LEU A 175 -2.11 8.08 14.56
C LEU A 175 -3.46 7.52 14.09
N GLY A 176 -4.48 7.47 14.94
CA GLY A 176 -5.83 7.07 14.57
C GLY A 176 -6.42 7.88 13.42
N GLU A 177 -6.06 9.15 13.31
CA GLU A 177 -6.50 10.06 12.25
C GLU A 177 -5.67 9.89 10.96
N HIS A 178 -4.48 9.29 11.05
CA HIS A 178 -3.55 9.10 9.93
C HIS A 178 -3.60 7.70 9.32
N LEU A 179 -3.90 6.68 10.12
CA LEU A 179 -3.94 5.30 9.67
C LEU A 179 -5.09 4.50 10.30
N LEU A 180 -4.93 4.11 11.55
CA LEU A 180 -5.82 3.21 12.27
C LEU A 180 -5.89 3.61 13.75
N ALA A 181 -7.08 3.62 14.32
CA ALA A 181 -7.26 3.74 15.76
C ALA A 181 -6.71 2.51 16.51
N GLY A 182 -6.28 2.71 17.75
CA GLY A 182 -5.83 1.64 18.64
C GLY A 182 -4.38 1.20 18.46
N LEU A 183 -3.54 1.97 17.78
CA LEU A 183 -2.11 1.69 17.66
C LEU A 183 -1.37 2.03 18.97
N ASP A 184 -1.09 0.99 19.75
CA ASP A 184 -0.28 1.10 20.97
C ASP A 184 1.22 1.26 20.57
N PRO A 185 1.93 2.30 21.06
CA PRO A 185 3.37 2.47 20.84
C PRO A 185 4.23 1.55 21.72
N ALA A 186 3.72 0.39 22.09
CA ALA A 186 4.44 -0.58 22.91
C ALA A 186 5.78 -0.97 22.29
N GLY A 187 6.86 -0.82 23.05
CA GLY A 187 8.22 -1.09 22.60
C GLY A 187 8.94 0.11 21.96
N VAL A 188 8.25 1.19 21.66
CA VAL A 188 8.88 2.43 21.18
C VAL A 188 9.60 3.13 22.36
N PRO A 189 10.87 3.51 22.20
CA PRO A 189 11.61 4.21 23.26
C PRO A 189 10.94 5.53 23.66
N ARG A 190 10.67 5.70 24.96
CA ARG A 190 10.00 6.90 25.48
C ARG A 190 10.78 8.21 25.24
N GLY A 191 12.12 8.12 25.07
CA GLY A 191 12.96 9.26 24.72
C GLY A 191 12.71 9.82 23.31
N LEU A 192 11.87 9.19 22.50
CA LEU A 192 11.42 9.72 21.21
C LEU A 192 10.17 10.60 21.31
N ASP A 193 9.59 10.75 22.49
CA ASP A 193 8.48 11.67 22.70
C ASP A 193 8.89 13.11 22.35
N GLY A 194 8.00 13.83 21.66
CA GLY A 194 8.26 15.19 21.18
C GLY A 194 9.24 15.28 20.00
N THR A 195 9.57 14.16 19.34
CA THR A 195 10.43 14.17 18.13
C THR A 195 9.64 14.16 16.83
N VAL A 196 8.32 13.93 16.87
CA VAL A 196 7.45 13.89 15.69
C VAL A 196 6.14 14.63 15.92
N PHE A 197 5.71 15.39 14.93
CA PHE A 197 4.57 16.29 14.99
C PHE A 197 3.63 16.04 13.81
N PRO A 198 2.45 15.45 14.04
CA PRO A 198 1.46 15.24 12.99
C PRO A 198 0.72 16.55 12.65
N PHE A 199 0.34 16.67 11.37
CA PHE A 199 -0.62 17.67 10.90
C PHE A 199 -1.63 17.05 9.95
N GLN A 200 -2.82 17.63 9.86
CA GLN A 200 -3.88 17.15 8.96
C GLN A 200 -3.60 17.53 7.50
N TYR A 201 -3.97 16.63 6.58
CA TYR A 201 -3.84 16.89 5.16
C TYR A 201 -4.72 18.06 4.71
N GLY A 202 -4.08 19.10 4.17
CA GLY A 202 -4.72 20.36 3.79
C GLY A 202 -4.59 21.47 4.83
N ASP A 203 -4.13 21.19 6.06
CA ASP A 203 -3.95 22.20 7.11
C ASP A 203 -2.53 22.80 7.06
N LEU A 204 -2.37 23.81 6.20
CA LEU A 204 -1.12 24.53 6.06
C LEU A 204 -0.79 25.42 7.28
N ASP A 205 -1.80 25.88 8.02
CA ASP A 205 -1.58 26.74 9.17
C ASP A 205 -1.04 25.95 10.36
N ALA A 206 -1.56 24.75 10.61
CA ALA A 206 -0.97 23.82 11.59
C ALA A 206 0.48 23.48 11.24
N LEU A 207 0.78 23.22 9.97
CA LEU A 207 2.15 22.97 9.54
C LEU A 207 3.08 24.18 9.77
N ARG A 208 2.61 25.40 9.46
CA ARG A 208 3.37 26.64 9.75
C ARG A 208 3.68 26.79 11.24
N GLU A 209 2.72 26.46 12.10
CA GLU A 209 2.94 26.52 13.54
C GLU A 209 3.98 25.49 14.01
N ILE A 210 3.91 24.26 13.51
CA ILE A 210 4.90 23.21 13.80
C ILE A 210 6.31 23.66 13.36
N VAL A 211 6.46 24.13 12.12
CA VAL A 211 7.74 24.57 11.60
C VAL A 211 8.34 25.73 12.39
N ARG A 212 7.52 26.71 12.74
CA ARG A 212 7.94 27.88 13.53
C ARG A 212 8.41 27.49 14.93
N ASN A 213 7.74 26.56 15.59
CA ASN A 213 7.99 26.23 16.98
C ASN A 213 9.06 25.14 17.16
N ASN A 214 9.25 24.28 16.17
CA ASN A 214 10.04 23.06 16.30
C ASN A 214 11.23 22.98 15.33
N THR A 215 11.24 23.73 14.23
CA THR A 215 12.31 23.72 13.23
C THR A 215 12.67 22.30 12.76
N PRO A 216 11.76 21.54 12.17
CA PRO A 216 11.94 20.12 11.89
C PRO A 216 13.05 19.86 10.87
N ALA A 217 13.64 18.66 10.91
CA ALA A 217 14.57 18.16 9.92
C ALA A 217 13.86 17.88 8.58
N ALA A 218 12.64 17.37 8.64
CA ALA A 218 11.84 17.07 7.46
C ALA A 218 10.35 17.31 7.69
N ILE A 219 9.68 17.62 6.58
CA ILE A 219 8.24 17.45 6.40
C ILE A 219 8.07 16.18 5.57
N VAL A 220 7.42 15.14 6.13
CA VAL A 220 7.16 13.85 5.48
C VAL A 220 5.68 13.73 5.21
N MET A 221 5.25 13.59 3.95
CA MET A 221 3.84 13.53 3.62
C MET A 221 3.53 12.71 2.37
N GLU A 222 2.34 12.11 2.33
CA GLU A 222 1.78 11.58 1.10
C GLU A 222 1.34 12.75 0.20
N PRO A 223 1.59 12.71 -1.13
CA PRO A 223 1.26 13.84 -2.02
C PRO A 223 -0.26 14.01 -2.21
N LEU A 224 -0.99 12.92 -2.03
CA LEU A 224 -2.44 12.85 -1.98
C LEU A 224 -2.84 11.62 -1.14
N ARG A 225 -4.07 11.64 -0.63
CA ARG A 225 -4.62 10.52 0.12
C ARG A 225 -5.96 10.08 -0.46
N GLN A 226 -7.06 10.45 0.17
CA GLN A 226 -8.42 10.14 -0.29
C GLN A 226 -8.97 11.18 -1.26
N ARG A 227 -8.28 12.30 -1.44
CA ARG A 227 -8.65 13.43 -2.31
C ARG A 227 -7.42 14.11 -2.87
N TYR A 228 -7.62 14.86 -3.94
CA TYR A 228 -6.61 15.79 -4.42
C TYR A 228 -6.42 16.95 -3.41
N PRO A 229 -5.23 17.57 -3.38
CA PRO A 229 -4.98 18.75 -2.56
C PRO A 229 -5.81 19.94 -3.05
N GLU A 230 -6.19 20.80 -2.11
CA GLU A 230 -6.75 22.09 -2.48
C GLU A 230 -5.67 22.97 -3.15
N PRO A 231 -6.06 23.85 -4.11
CA PRO A 231 -5.13 24.76 -4.73
C PRO A 231 -4.34 25.59 -3.71
N GLY A 232 -3.02 25.71 -3.91
CA GLY A 232 -2.12 26.46 -3.03
C GLY A 232 -1.59 25.67 -1.82
N PHE A 233 -2.12 24.49 -1.50
CA PHE A 233 -1.65 23.72 -0.34
C PHE A 233 -0.23 23.18 -0.55
N LEU A 234 0.02 22.45 -1.65
CA LEU A 234 1.33 21.88 -1.91
C LEU A 234 2.40 22.94 -2.19
N GLU A 235 2.03 23.99 -2.90
CA GLU A 235 2.90 25.17 -3.12
C GLU A 235 3.29 25.82 -1.78
N GLY A 236 2.33 25.96 -0.86
CA GLY A 236 2.58 26.47 0.47
C GLY A 236 3.48 25.57 1.30
N VAL A 237 3.33 24.23 1.20
CA VAL A 237 4.23 23.26 1.83
C VAL A 237 5.64 23.39 1.28
N ARG A 238 5.83 23.47 -0.04
CA ARG A 238 7.16 23.62 -0.65
C ARG A 238 7.82 24.93 -0.21
N GLN A 239 7.08 26.04 -0.32
CA GLN A 239 7.56 27.36 0.11
C GLN A 239 8.02 27.34 1.57
N LEU A 240 7.21 26.75 2.46
CA LEU A 240 7.52 26.67 3.89
C LEU A 240 8.79 25.82 4.17
N ALA A 241 8.96 24.73 3.42
CA ALA A 241 10.16 23.90 3.50
C ALA A 241 11.41 24.67 3.06
N ASP A 242 11.32 25.44 1.96
CA ASP A 242 12.41 26.27 1.44
C ASP A 242 12.81 27.38 2.42
N GLU A 243 11.82 28.12 2.93
CA GLU A 243 12.05 29.24 3.85
C GLU A 243 12.67 28.80 5.20
N SER A 244 12.31 27.60 5.66
CA SER A 244 12.81 27.05 6.94
C SER A 244 14.08 26.20 6.80
N GLY A 245 14.50 25.87 5.57
CA GLY A 245 15.56 24.90 5.31
C GLY A 245 15.21 23.50 5.83
N THR A 246 13.93 23.12 5.77
CA THR A 246 13.41 21.81 6.14
C THR A 246 13.36 20.93 4.89
N VAL A 247 13.80 19.68 4.98
CA VAL A 247 13.76 18.74 3.85
C VAL A 247 12.31 18.30 3.58
N LEU A 248 11.82 18.50 2.37
CA LEU A 248 10.52 17.96 1.94
C LEU A 248 10.68 16.54 1.43
N VAL A 249 10.05 15.58 2.09
CA VAL A 249 10.01 14.16 1.71
C VAL A 249 8.59 13.78 1.28
N ILE A 250 8.44 13.41 0.02
CA ILE A 250 7.16 12.92 -0.50
C ILE A 250 7.12 11.39 -0.44
N ASP A 251 6.14 10.86 0.27
CA ASP A 251 5.88 9.43 0.36
C ASP A 251 4.99 8.96 -0.79
N GLU A 252 5.59 8.35 -1.79
CA GLU A 252 4.93 7.75 -2.96
C GLU A 252 4.70 6.23 -2.80
N VAL A 253 4.89 5.67 -1.62
CA VAL A 253 4.73 4.23 -1.39
C VAL A 253 3.34 3.73 -1.77
N SER A 254 2.30 4.55 -1.57
CA SER A 254 0.91 4.20 -1.91
C SER A 254 0.41 4.81 -3.22
N SER A 255 0.89 5.98 -3.60
CA SER A 255 0.44 6.75 -4.79
C SER A 255 1.32 6.55 -6.02
N GLY A 256 2.57 6.17 -5.84
CA GLY A 256 3.54 6.03 -6.91
C GLY A 256 3.02 5.18 -8.07
N TRP A 257 3.23 5.66 -9.28
CA TRP A 257 2.81 5.05 -10.56
C TRP A 257 1.30 4.85 -10.77
N LYS A 258 0.44 5.16 -9.78
CA LYS A 258 -1.02 5.04 -9.94
C LYS A 258 -1.65 6.23 -10.65
N PHE A 259 -1.09 7.42 -10.47
CA PHE A 259 -1.67 8.68 -10.97
C PHE A 259 -0.84 9.33 -12.07
N HIS A 260 0.42 8.96 -12.18
CA HIS A 260 1.37 9.41 -13.18
C HIS A 260 2.55 8.44 -13.22
N CYS A 261 3.12 8.20 -14.40
CA CYS A 261 4.36 7.44 -14.53
C CYS A 261 5.49 8.21 -13.84
N GLY A 262 6.01 7.67 -12.73
CA GLY A 262 7.02 8.32 -11.89
C GLY A 262 6.48 8.92 -10.58
N GLY A 263 5.15 8.95 -10.35
CA GLY A 263 4.58 9.36 -9.07
C GLY A 263 3.57 10.50 -9.14
N ALA A 264 2.71 10.56 -8.14
CA ALA A 264 1.64 11.55 -8.06
C ALA A 264 2.17 12.97 -7.88
N HIS A 265 3.32 13.17 -7.21
CA HIS A 265 3.94 14.48 -7.03
C HIS A 265 4.24 15.17 -8.37
N MET A 266 4.59 14.41 -9.41
CA MET A 266 4.83 14.96 -10.75
C MET A 266 3.55 15.49 -11.39
N LYS A 267 2.44 14.75 -11.28
CA LYS A 267 1.11 15.20 -11.74
C LYS A 267 0.67 16.47 -11.01
N LEU A 268 1.02 16.58 -9.74
CA LEU A 268 0.64 17.70 -8.87
C LEU A 268 1.59 18.90 -8.98
N GLY A 269 2.69 18.78 -9.74
CA GLY A 269 3.64 19.86 -9.97
C GLY A 269 4.47 20.25 -8.75
N ILE A 270 4.67 19.33 -7.78
CA ILE A 270 5.53 19.59 -6.62
C ILE A 270 6.86 18.85 -6.76
N GLU A 271 7.97 19.58 -6.61
CA GLU A 271 9.31 19.02 -6.58
C GLU A 271 9.80 18.89 -5.13
N PRO A 272 9.93 17.66 -4.59
CA PRO A 272 10.48 17.46 -3.25
C PRO A 272 12.00 17.51 -3.24
N ASP A 273 12.57 17.44 -2.02
CA ASP A 273 14.00 17.18 -1.85
C ASP A 273 14.30 15.68 -1.89
N MET A 274 13.35 14.85 -1.45
CA MET A 274 13.38 13.39 -1.57
C MET A 274 11.98 12.85 -1.86
N ALA A 275 11.90 11.76 -2.62
CA ALA A 275 10.69 10.95 -2.78
C ALA A 275 10.98 9.48 -2.45
N VAL A 276 9.99 8.79 -1.87
CA VAL A 276 10.12 7.39 -1.43
C VAL A 276 9.13 6.52 -2.18
N PHE A 277 9.63 5.49 -2.85
CA PHE A 277 8.84 4.54 -3.62
C PHE A 277 8.97 3.13 -3.05
N ALA A 278 7.89 2.36 -3.11
CA ALA A 278 7.84 0.92 -2.82
C ALA A 278 6.63 0.30 -3.52
N LYS A 279 6.14 -0.86 -3.05
CA LYS A 279 4.94 -1.55 -3.57
C LYS A 279 4.95 -1.66 -5.10
N THR A 280 4.40 -0.65 -5.75
CA THR A 280 4.17 -0.60 -7.20
C THR A 280 5.44 -0.64 -8.05
N ILE A 281 6.56 -0.18 -7.51
CA ILE A 281 7.83 -0.04 -8.26
C ILE A 281 8.32 -1.34 -8.89
N SER A 282 7.94 -2.50 -8.32
CA SER A 282 8.46 -3.82 -8.70
C SER A 282 7.38 -4.89 -8.86
N ASN A 283 6.11 -4.47 -8.95
CA ASN A 283 4.95 -5.33 -9.23
C ASN A 283 4.90 -6.61 -8.36
N GLY A 284 5.09 -6.44 -7.03
CA GLY A 284 4.98 -7.51 -6.04
C GLY A 284 6.30 -8.15 -5.60
N TYR A 285 7.42 -7.82 -6.22
CA TYR A 285 8.75 -8.20 -5.72
C TYR A 285 9.23 -7.20 -4.65
N PRO A 286 10.00 -7.63 -3.62
CA PRO A 286 10.50 -6.73 -2.60
C PRO A 286 11.47 -5.69 -3.18
N MET A 287 11.06 -4.44 -3.25
CA MET A 287 11.88 -3.32 -3.69
C MET A 287 11.34 -2.01 -3.18
N SER A 288 12.24 -1.10 -2.79
CA SER A 288 11.94 0.30 -2.48
C SER A 288 13.14 1.18 -2.82
N ALA A 289 12.86 2.45 -3.10
CA ALA A 289 13.86 3.44 -3.44
C ALA A 289 13.57 4.76 -2.73
N VAL A 290 14.64 5.42 -2.27
CA VAL A 290 14.66 6.83 -1.89
C VAL A 290 15.44 7.53 -3.00
N ILE A 291 14.81 8.44 -3.71
CA ILE A 291 15.46 9.31 -4.70
C ILE A 291 15.50 10.73 -4.16
N GLY A 292 16.48 11.51 -4.55
CA GLY A 292 16.54 12.89 -4.06
C GLY A 292 17.65 13.73 -4.63
N ARG A 293 17.62 15.01 -4.26
CA ARG A 293 18.59 16.02 -4.66
C ARG A 293 19.95 15.74 -4.00
N SER A 294 21.05 15.91 -4.72
CA SER A 294 22.41 15.60 -4.26
C SER A 294 22.75 16.29 -2.96
N HIS A 295 22.39 17.56 -2.79
CA HIS A 295 22.72 18.34 -1.58
C HIS A 295 22.09 17.79 -0.29
N VAL A 296 21.00 16.98 -0.40
CA VAL A 296 20.41 16.27 0.73
C VAL A 296 20.94 14.83 0.79
N MET A 297 20.98 14.13 -0.35
CA MET A 297 21.33 12.72 -0.43
C MET A 297 22.80 12.44 -0.07
N ASP A 298 23.72 13.39 -0.26
CA ASP A 298 25.12 13.29 0.13
C ASP A 298 25.29 13.01 1.63
N ALA A 299 24.35 13.44 2.47
CA ALA A 299 24.38 13.12 3.90
C ALA A 299 24.29 11.62 4.21
N ALA A 300 23.82 10.80 3.26
CA ALA A 300 23.83 9.34 3.38
C ALA A 300 25.24 8.76 3.47
N GLN A 301 26.26 9.45 2.94
CA GLN A 301 27.65 9.02 2.97
C GLN A 301 28.28 9.14 4.38
N THR A 302 27.76 10.04 5.21
CA THR A 302 28.23 10.24 6.58
C THR A 302 27.39 9.51 7.62
N SER A 303 26.29 8.88 7.20
CA SER A 303 25.40 8.10 8.05
C SER A 303 25.51 6.62 7.71
N PHE A 304 25.67 5.77 8.73
CA PHE A 304 25.72 4.32 8.48
C PHE A 304 24.33 3.79 8.08
N ILE A 305 24.14 3.63 6.76
CA ILE A 305 22.92 3.11 6.11
C ILE A 305 23.32 1.94 5.23
N SER A 306 23.17 0.71 5.73
CA SER A 306 23.65 -0.50 5.04
C SER A 306 22.86 -1.72 5.45
N SER A 307 22.59 -2.62 4.49
CA SER A 307 22.00 -3.94 4.73
C SER A 307 22.37 -4.91 3.62
N THR A 308 22.58 -6.17 3.98
CA THR A 308 23.03 -7.21 3.05
C THR A 308 22.06 -7.40 1.87
N TYR A 309 20.77 -7.54 2.15
CA TYR A 309 19.78 -7.82 1.10
C TYR A 309 19.39 -6.60 0.24
N TRP A 310 19.85 -5.41 0.58
CA TRP A 310 19.64 -4.26 -0.30
C TRP A 310 20.49 -4.32 -1.57
N THR A 311 21.45 -5.26 -1.65
CA THR A 311 22.32 -5.51 -2.80
C THR A 311 21.90 -6.72 -3.64
N ASP A 312 20.72 -7.33 -3.40
CA ASP A 312 20.22 -8.36 -4.29
C ASP A 312 19.78 -7.76 -5.65
N GLY A 313 19.98 -8.50 -6.73
CA GLY A 313 19.64 -8.05 -8.07
C GLY A 313 18.19 -8.32 -8.48
N ILE A 314 17.41 -9.08 -7.69
CA ILE A 314 16.02 -9.46 -8.04
C ILE A 314 15.12 -8.21 -8.00
N GLY A 315 15.20 -7.44 -6.92
CA GLY A 315 14.43 -6.21 -6.76
C GLY A 315 14.64 -5.21 -7.90
N PRO A 316 15.89 -4.82 -8.20
CA PRO A 316 16.20 -3.94 -9.33
C PRO A 316 15.74 -4.49 -10.70
N ALA A 317 15.99 -5.76 -11.02
CA ALA A 317 15.54 -6.37 -12.26
C ALA A 317 14.00 -6.34 -12.42
N ALA A 318 13.28 -6.64 -11.34
CA ALA A 318 11.83 -6.55 -11.31
C ALA A 318 11.35 -5.09 -11.49
N ALA A 319 12.00 -4.13 -10.84
CA ALA A 319 11.64 -2.72 -10.93
C ALA A 319 11.86 -2.14 -12.34
N ILE A 320 13.00 -2.42 -12.97
CA ILE A 320 13.31 -2.02 -14.34
C ILE A 320 12.23 -2.55 -15.30
N ALA A 321 11.94 -3.85 -15.24
CA ALA A 321 10.92 -4.46 -16.09
C ALA A 321 9.52 -3.86 -15.84
N THR A 322 9.18 -3.61 -14.59
CA THR A 322 7.90 -3.00 -14.19
C THR A 322 7.77 -1.58 -14.74
N ILE A 323 8.76 -0.73 -14.52
CA ILE A 323 8.75 0.67 -14.95
C ILE A 323 8.67 0.75 -16.48
N ARG A 324 9.45 -0.07 -17.20
CA ARG A 324 9.39 -0.13 -18.66
C ARG A 324 8.01 -0.53 -19.19
N GLN A 325 7.36 -1.50 -18.54
CA GLN A 325 5.98 -1.87 -18.87
C GLN A 325 4.99 -0.73 -18.61
N MET A 326 5.18 0.02 -17.53
CA MET A 326 4.34 1.19 -17.23
C MET A 326 4.53 2.35 -18.22
N GLN A 327 5.74 2.53 -18.74
CA GLN A 327 6.02 3.54 -19.80
C GLN A 327 5.40 3.14 -21.15
N GLN A 328 5.35 1.84 -21.46
CA GLN A 328 4.79 1.32 -22.71
C GLN A 328 3.27 1.30 -22.73
N ASN A 329 2.65 1.20 -21.55
CA ASN A 329 1.21 1.16 -21.37
C ASN A 329 0.80 2.36 -20.49
N ASP A 330 -0.19 3.10 -20.89
CA ASP A 330 -0.72 4.19 -20.05
C ASP A 330 -1.49 3.61 -18.85
N VAL A 331 -0.72 3.03 -17.91
CA VAL A 331 -1.28 2.38 -16.73
C VAL A 331 -2.11 3.36 -15.88
N PRO A 332 -1.66 4.58 -15.59
CA PRO A 332 -2.47 5.54 -14.83
C PRO A 332 -3.84 5.82 -15.45
N ALA A 333 -3.91 6.03 -16.77
CA ALA A 333 -5.19 6.25 -17.45
C ALA A 333 -6.11 5.03 -17.40
N HIS A 334 -5.53 3.83 -17.53
CA HIS A 334 -6.29 2.59 -17.39
C HIS A 334 -6.87 2.42 -15.97
N LEU A 335 -6.06 2.65 -14.92
CA LEU A 335 -6.50 2.57 -13.53
C LEU A 335 -7.60 3.60 -13.23
N GLU A 336 -7.45 4.82 -13.72
CA GLU A 336 -8.44 5.89 -13.61
C GLU A 336 -9.77 5.46 -14.25
N SER A 337 -9.73 4.91 -15.48
CA SER A 337 -10.92 4.46 -16.20
C SER A 337 -11.66 3.34 -15.46
N MET A 338 -10.94 2.28 -15.03
CA MET A 338 -11.55 1.14 -14.33
C MET A 338 -12.12 1.55 -12.97
N GLY A 339 -11.36 2.34 -12.22
CA GLY A 339 -11.82 2.84 -10.92
C GLY A 339 -13.00 3.78 -11.02
N ALA A 340 -12.98 4.74 -11.95
CA ALA A 340 -14.11 5.66 -12.17
C ALA A 340 -15.38 4.90 -12.59
N ARG A 341 -15.24 3.86 -13.44
CA ARG A 341 -16.35 2.98 -13.82
C ARG A 341 -16.97 2.31 -12.59
N ALA A 342 -16.16 1.72 -11.72
CA ALA A 342 -16.64 1.07 -10.49
C ALA A 342 -17.32 2.08 -9.55
N MET A 343 -16.69 3.24 -9.33
CA MET A 343 -17.23 4.30 -8.47
C MET A 343 -18.60 4.80 -8.94
N LYS A 344 -18.73 5.08 -10.23
CA LYS A 344 -20.01 5.49 -10.82
C LYS A 344 -21.09 4.42 -10.59
N LYS A 345 -20.75 3.17 -10.86
CA LYS A 345 -21.66 2.04 -10.72
C LYS A 345 -22.09 1.76 -9.27
N TRP A 346 -21.20 1.88 -8.29
CA TRP A 346 -21.56 1.76 -6.88
C TRP A 346 -22.58 2.83 -6.45
N THR A 347 -22.39 4.06 -6.91
CA THR A 347 -23.33 5.15 -6.62
C THR A 347 -24.70 4.89 -7.28
N GLU A 348 -24.70 4.41 -8.54
CA GLU A 348 -25.93 4.02 -9.25
C GLU A 348 -26.66 2.86 -8.53
N LEU A 349 -25.93 1.84 -8.05
CA LEU A 349 -26.52 0.73 -7.27
C LEU A 349 -27.15 1.22 -5.97
N GLY A 350 -26.46 2.12 -5.23
CA GLY A 350 -27.01 2.72 -4.02
C GLY A 350 -28.36 3.39 -4.27
N GLN A 351 -28.45 4.19 -5.34
CA GLN A 351 -29.69 4.86 -5.75
C GLN A 351 -30.77 3.87 -6.23
N GLN A 352 -30.38 2.93 -7.07
CA GLN A 352 -31.31 1.95 -7.67
C GLN A 352 -31.99 1.05 -6.64
N TYR A 353 -31.23 0.64 -5.60
CA TYR A 353 -31.70 -0.30 -4.58
C TYR A 353 -32.08 0.36 -3.26
N ASP A 354 -32.04 1.69 -3.18
CA ASP A 354 -32.28 2.44 -1.95
C ASP A 354 -31.40 1.96 -0.77
N VAL A 355 -30.12 1.78 -1.06
CA VAL A 355 -29.08 1.44 -0.08
C VAL A 355 -28.19 2.68 0.11
N PRO A 356 -27.87 3.10 1.36
CA PRO A 356 -27.03 4.26 1.62
C PRO A 356 -25.57 3.98 1.28
N ALA A 357 -25.28 3.77 0.00
CA ALA A 357 -23.98 3.43 -0.56
C ALA A 357 -23.47 4.53 -1.47
N GLN A 358 -22.19 4.87 -1.33
CA GLN A 358 -21.52 5.85 -2.18
C GLN A 358 -20.06 5.46 -2.45
N ALA A 359 -19.55 5.93 -3.58
CA ALA A 359 -18.14 5.84 -3.86
C ALA A 359 -17.35 6.89 -3.07
N ALA A 360 -16.16 6.54 -2.67
CA ALA A 360 -15.23 7.41 -1.94
C ALA A 360 -13.81 7.27 -2.48
N SER A 361 -12.95 8.21 -2.10
CA SER A 361 -11.54 8.26 -2.48
C SER A 361 -11.33 8.58 -3.98
N LEU A 362 -10.19 8.20 -4.53
CA LEU A 362 -9.78 8.49 -5.90
C LEU A 362 -9.91 7.22 -6.77
N PRO A 363 -10.19 7.34 -8.09
CA PRO A 363 -10.45 6.16 -8.93
C PRO A 363 -9.39 5.06 -8.83
N ALA A 364 -8.12 5.39 -8.92
CA ALA A 364 -7.03 4.41 -8.82
C ALA A 364 -6.88 3.75 -7.41
N MET A 365 -7.61 4.27 -6.41
CA MET A 365 -7.68 3.75 -5.03
C MET A 365 -9.10 3.89 -4.49
N SER A 366 -10.09 3.48 -5.28
CA SER A 366 -11.51 3.66 -5.00
C SER A 366 -11.98 2.84 -3.79
N ALA A 367 -13.04 3.32 -3.16
CA ALA A 367 -13.69 2.66 -2.04
C ALA A 367 -15.21 2.75 -2.14
N LEU A 368 -15.88 1.67 -1.73
CA LEU A 368 -17.29 1.64 -1.45
C LEU A 368 -17.53 1.99 0.03
N LYS A 369 -18.37 2.94 0.31
CA LYS A 369 -18.76 3.34 1.66
C LYS A 369 -20.26 3.18 1.85
N PHE A 370 -20.67 2.58 2.95
CA PHE A 370 -22.05 2.60 3.41
C PHE A 370 -22.22 3.69 4.48
N ASP A 371 -23.09 4.65 4.25
CA ASP A 371 -23.39 5.72 5.19
C ASP A 371 -24.55 5.31 6.11
N HIS A 372 -24.26 4.39 7.01
CA HIS A 372 -25.25 3.77 7.90
C HIS A 372 -24.61 3.39 9.25
N PRO A 373 -25.35 3.47 10.39
CA PRO A 373 -24.82 3.04 11.68
C PRO A 373 -24.29 1.59 11.71
N GLN A 374 -24.90 0.69 10.94
CA GLN A 374 -24.51 -0.71 10.85
C GLN A 374 -23.55 -0.99 9.66
N GLN A 375 -22.79 -0.01 9.19
CA GLN A 375 -21.91 -0.13 8.02
C GLN A 375 -20.95 -1.33 8.06
N LEU A 376 -20.46 -1.70 9.23
CA LEU A 376 -19.56 -2.85 9.39
C LEU A 376 -20.28 -4.18 9.08
N MET A 377 -21.51 -4.34 9.53
CA MET A 377 -22.34 -5.49 9.21
C MET A 377 -22.67 -5.53 7.72
N MET A 378 -23.00 -4.37 7.12
CA MET A 378 -23.27 -4.27 5.68
C MET A 378 -22.03 -4.65 4.86
N HIS A 379 -20.85 -4.17 5.21
CA HIS A 379 -19.59 -4.58 4.56
C HIS A 379 -19.30 -6.07 4.75
N THR A 380 -19.56 -6.63 5.93
CA THR A 380 -19.36 -8.06 6.19
C THR A 380 -20.29 -8.91 5.36
N LEU A 381 -21.57 -8.53 5.29
CA LEU A 381 -22.57 -9.19 4.44
C LEU A 381 -22.17 -9.10 2.96
N PHE A 382 -21.83 -7.90 2.48
CA PHE A 382 -21.38 -7.65 1.11
C PHE A 382 -20.18 -8.56 0.76
N THR A 383 -19.12 -8.52 1.57
CA THR A 383 -17.90 -9.32 1.35
C THR A 383 -18.22 -10.81 1.30
N SER A 384 -18.98 -11.35 2.26
CA SER A 384 -19.28 -12.77 2.32
C SER A 384 -20.13 -13.23 1.12
N ARG A 385 -21.09 -12.42 0.67
CA ARG A 385 -21.94 -12.74 -0.49
C ARG A 385 -21.19 -12.61 -1.83
N MET A 386 -20.21 -11.69 -1.92
CA MET A 386 -19.37 -11.57 -3.09
C MET A 386 -18.39 -12.74 -3.21
N LEU A 387 -17.89 -13.29 -2.09
CA LEU A 387 -17.12 -14.54 -2.09
C LEU A 387 -17.90 -15.71 -2.69
N ASP A 388 -19.19 -15.85 -2.32
CA ASP A 388 -20.07 -16.88 -2.88
C ASP A 388 -20.27 -16.74 -4.40
N ARG A 389 -20.03 -15.54 -4.97
CA ARG A 389 -20.13 -15.20 -6.39
C ARG A 389 -18.80 -15.17 -7.15
N GLY A 390 -17.72 -15.59 -6.50
CA GLY A 390 -16.40 -15.67 -7.11
C GLY A 390 -15.62 -14.34 -7.15
N TYR A 391 -15.91 -13.42 -6.25
CA TYR A 391 -15.18 -12.15 -6.14
C TYR A 391 -14.54 -11.98 -4.77
N LEU A 392 -13.23 -11.65 -4.74
CA LEU A 392 -12.62 -11.08 -3.55
C LEU A 392 -12.97 -9.60 -3.51
N ALA A 393 -13.88 -9.21 -2.64
CA ALA A 393 -14.37 -7.84 -2.53
C ALA A 393 -14.40 -7.40 -1.07
N GLY A 394 -13.79 -6.25 -0.79
CA GLY A 394 -13.86 -5.57 0.49
C GLY A 394 -14.49 -4.18 0.34
N SER A 395 -14.06 -3.24 1.17
CA SER A 395 -14.47 -1.85 1.02
C SER A 395 -13.69 -1.08 -0.04
N GLY A 396 -12.48 -1.54 -0.43
CA GLY A 396 -11.65 -0.88 -1.45
C GLY A 396 -11.54 -1.69 -2.72
N PHE A 397 -11.40 -0.99 -3.85
CA PHE A 397 -11.01 -1.56 -5.14
C PHE A 397 -9.84 -0.75 -5.72
N PHE A 398 -8.69 -1.41 -5.85
CA PHE A 398 -7.50 -0.86 -6.49
C PHE A 398 -7.31 -1.58 -7.83
N PRO A 399 -7.70 -0.96 -8.95
CA PRO A 399 -7.60 -1.59 -10.26
C PRO A 399 -6.15 -1.89 -10.64
N THR A 400 -5.97 -2.85 -11.55
CA THR A 400 -4.69 -3.21 -12.16
C THR A 400 -4.84 -3.18 -13.68
N LEU A 401 -3.72 -3.20 -14.40
CA LEU A 401 -3.72 -3.28 -15.86
C LEU A 401 -4.43 -4.56 -16.39
N ALA A 402 -4.53 -5.60 -15.55
CA ALA A 402 -5.21 -6.84 -15.91
C ALA A 402 -6.76 -6.77 -15.79
N HIS A 403 -7.29 -5.78 -15.10
CA HIS A 403 -8.75 -5.58 -15.05
C HIS A 403 -9.27 -5.06 -16.38
N THR A 404 -10.41 -5.59 -16.81
CA THR A 404 -11.14 -5.13 -17.99
C THR A 404 -12.50 -4.59 -17.59
N GLU A 405 -13.15 -3.87 -18.48
CA GLU A 405 -14.55 -3.45 -18.27
C GLU A 405 -15.46 -4.62 -17.93
N GLN A 406 -15.23 -5.79 -18.56
CA GLN A 406 -16.03 -6.99 -18.30
C GLN A 406 -15.88 -7.48 -16.85
N HIS A 407 -14.68 -7.41 -16.26
CA HIS A 407 -14.46 -7.74 -14.85
C HIS A 407 -15.23 -6.79 -13.93
N VAL A 408 -15.19 -5.48 -14.24
CA VAL A 408 -15.92 -4.48 -13.44
C VAL A 408 -17.43 -4.66 -13.60
N ASP A 409 -17.92 -4.85 -14.82
CA ASP A 409 -19.36 -5.00 -15.07
C ASP A 409 -19.93 -6.28 -14.42
N GLY A 410 -19.25 -7.42 -14.58
CA GLY A 410 -19.67 -8.67 -13.94
C GLY A 410 -19.66 -8.59 -12.41
N PHE A 411 -18.69 -7.87 -11.84
CA PHE A 411 -18.68 -7.58 -10.40
C PHE A 411 -19.87 -6.71 -9.97
N ILE A 412 -20.22 -5.69 -10.75
CA ILE A 412 -21.34 -4.79 -10.47
C ILE A 412 -22.67 -5.52 -10.58
N ASP A 413 -22.84 -6.39 -11.58
CA ASP A 413 -24.04 -7.21 -11.74
C ASP A 413 -24.24 -8.12 -10.51
N ALA A 414 -23.18 -8.80 -10.08
CA ALA A 414 -23.20 -9.60 -8.86
C ALA A 414 -23.49 -8.77 -7.60
N ALA A 415 -22.92 -7.55 -7.51
CA ALA A 415 -23.17 -6.63 -6.40
C ALA A 415 -24.63 -6.17 -6.33
N GLY A 416 -25.33 -6.01 -7.47
CA GLY A 416 -26.75 -5.64 -7.51
C GLY A 416 -27.66 -6.62 -6.78
N GLU A 417 -27.39 -7.93 -6.89
CA GLU A 417 -28.12 -8.94 -6.13
C GLU A 417 -27.86 -8.80 -4.61
N VAL A 418 -26.63 -8.50 -4.23
CA VAL A 418 -26.26 -8.31 -2.82
C VAL A 418 -26.88 -7.02 -2.26
N PHE A 419 -26.96 -5.96 -3.05
CA PHE A 419 -27.61 -4.71 -2.67
C PHE A 419 -29.11 -4.92 -2.41
N THR A 420 -29.78 -5.79 -3.17
CA THR A 420 -31.16 -6.20 -2.88
C THR A 420 -31.26 -6.85 -1.49
N GLU A 421 -30.36 -7.78 -1.16
CA GLU A 421 -30.33 -8.43 0.16
C GLU A 421 -30.05 -7.43 1.29
N ILE A 422 -29.13 -6.48 1.08
CA ILE A 422 -28.80 -5.43 2.07
C ILE A 422 -30.00 -4.51 2.30
N ARG A 423 -30.67 -4.06 1.23
CA ARG A 423 -31.90 -3.27 1.35
C ARG A 423 -32.95 -3.96 2.21
N ASP A 424 -33.24 -5.23 1.88
CA ASP A 424 -34.24 -6.01 2.59
C ASP A 424 -33.83 -6.25 4.05
N ALA A 425 -32.53 -6.40 4.31
CA ALA A 425 -32.00 -6.55 5.66
C ALA A 425 -32.16 -5.28 6.50
N ILE A 426 -31.95 -4.12 5.90
CA ILE A 426 -32.18 -2.82 6.57
C ILE A 426 -33.67 -2.62 6.85
N ALA A 427 -34.52 -2.87 5.85
CA ALA A 427 -35.98 -2.68 5.96
C ALA A 427 -36.62 -3.58 7.02
N ASN A 428 -36.09 -4.79 7.23
CA ASN A 428 -36.61 -5.76 8.19
C ASN A 428 -35.88 -5.71 9.55
N ASP A 429 -34.86 -4.87 9.70
CA ASP A 429 -33.97 -4.80 10.87
C ASP A 429 -33.39 -6.19 11.26
N ASP A 430 -33.03 -7.00 10.24
CA ASP A 430 -32.56 -8.37 10.43
C ASP A 430 -31.12 -8.61 9.92
N LEU A 431 -30.34 -7.53 9.72
CA LEU A 431 -29.00 -7.57 9.15
C LEU A 431 -28.06 -8.53 9.90
N GLU A 432 -28.06 -8.51 11.24
CA GLU A 432 -27.23 -9.39 12.07
C GLU A 432 -27.55 -10.87 11.84
N SER A 433 -28.84 -11.21 11.74
CA SER A 433 -29.29 -12.59 11.54
C SER A 433 -28.95 -13.17 10.17
N ARG A 434 -28.65 -12.33 9.19
CA ARG A 434 -28.20 -12.74 7.84
C ARG A 434 -26.70 -12.98 7.75
N LEU A 435 -25.92 -12.55 8.73
CA LEU A 435 -24.49 -12.80 8.77
C LEU A 435 -24.23 -14.28 9.08
N LYS A 436 -23.36 -14.91 8.29
CA LYS A 436 -22.87 -16.28 8.51
C LYS A 436 -21.47 -16.30 9.14
N THR A 437 -20.97 -15.14 9.54
CA THR A 437 -19.61 -14.90 10.02
C THR A 437 -19.65 -13.75 11.03
N PRO A 438 -18.72 -13.67 11.97
CA PRO A 438 -18.57 -12.50 12.83
C PRO A 438 -18.40 -11.21 12.01
N VAL A 439 -18.82 -10.09 12.60
CA VAL A 439 -18.65 -8.77 11.97
C VAL A 439 -17.16 -8.46 11.82
N ARG A 440 -16.80 -7.90 10.65
CA ARG A 440 -15.42 -7.47 10.37
C ARG A 440 -14.91 -6.49 11.43
N GLN A 441 -13.60 -6.55 11.66
CA GLN A 441 -12.91 -5.62 12.54
C GLN A 441 -12.46 -4.37 11.79
N THR A 442 -12.33 -3.27 12.54
CA THR A 442 -11.67 -2.03 12.11
C THR A 442 -10.61 -1.64 13.13
N GLY A 443 -9.59 -0.93 12.68
CA GLY A 443 -8.50 -0.54 13.57
C GLY A 443 -7.55 -1.68 13.92
N PHE A 444 -6.60 -1.40 14.80
CA PHE A 444 -5.65 -2.38 15.31
C PHE A 444 -6.25 -3.07 16.55
N GLN A 445 -6.54 -4.37 16.43
CA GLN A 445 -7.01 -5.20 17.54
C GLN A 445 -6.11 -6.44 17.67
N ARG A 446 -5.87 -6.86 18.91
CA ARG A 446 -5.19 -8.14 19.17
C ARG A 446 -6.11 -9.28 18.75
N LEU A 447 -5.54 -10.28 18.09
CA LEU A 447 -6.19 -11.58 17.94
C LEU A 447 -5.84 -12.39 19.19
N THR A 448 -6.80 -12.54 20.07
CA THR A 448 -6.65 -13.37 21.30
C THR A 448 -6.90 -14.83 21.01
#